data_1b2d722887c0d712219ad04be84e6098
#
_entry.id   1b2d722887c0d712219ad04be84e6098
#
_cell.length_a   1.000
_cell.length_b   1.000
_cell.length_c   1.000
_cell.angle_alpha   90.00
_cell.angle_beta   90.00
_cell.angle_gamma   90.00
#
_symmetry.space_group_name_H-M   'P 1'
#
loop_
_entity.id
_entity.type
_entity.pdbx_description
1 polymer ?
#
loop_
_entity_poly.entity_id
_entity_poly.type
_entity_poly.pdbx_seq_one_letter_code
_entity_poly.pdbx_strand_id
1 'polypeptide(L)'
;TQTNPKLEPSLPTLAERLASAGYSTAGFSNNPWVAEHTGLARGFQRFVDKWEKRERWNDAPETHPTVQSVRAWLDETKTEAKPFFLFVNLIEPHMPYLPPLSAAAPFFASENEAANAANHFFERGKPFGVVARHYQGDLPLLKEEWAALESLYAGELRYTDSIVRAIVAAVDARAKGEDTLVFLVSDHGESFGDHGHISHNFHLCDSNVRVALLARGPGIAAGARETKLAQLADVYTTAAAAAGLA
;
A
#
# COMPACT_ATOMS: atom_id res chain seq x y z
N THR A 1 -18.02 -14.34 -17.59
CA THR A 1 -18.13 -13.34 -16.52
C THR A 1 -17.18 -13.77 -15.41
N GLN A 2 -16.00 -13.13 -15.32
CA GLN A 2 -15.14 -13.29 -14.13
C GLN A 2 -15.92 -12.70 -12.95
N THR A 3 -16.41 -13.57 -12.07
CA THR A 3 -16.89 -13.13 -10.76
C THR A 3 -15.66 -12.70 -9.99
N ASN A 4 -15.61 -11.45 -9.55
CA ASN A 4 -14.58 -10.98 -8.62
C ASN A 4 -14.52 -11.97 -7.44
N PRO A 5 -13.34 -12.51 -7.11
CA PRO A 5 -13.20 -13.40 -5.98
C PRO A 5 -13.64 -12.67 -4.70
N LYS A 6 -14.58 -13.28 -3.98
CA LYS A 6 -14.99 -12.80 -2.67
C LYS A 6 -14.36 -13.66 -1.60
N LEU A 7 -13.98 -13.03 -0.51
CA LEU A 7 -13.52 -13.75 0.67
C LEU A 7 -14.61 -14.71 1.14
N GLU A 8 -14.24 -15.98 1.30
CA GLU A 8 -15.15 -17.04 1.76
C GLU A 8 -15.78 -16.63 3.11
N PRO A 9 -17.13 -16.60 3.21
CA PRO A 9 -17.80 -16.14 4.42
C PRO A 9 -17.46 -16.91 5.70
N SER A 10 -17.07 -18.17 5.58
CA SER A 10 -16.70 -19.03 6.72
C SER A 10 -15.31 -18.71 7.30
N LEU A 11 -14.46 -17.99 6.57
CA LEU A 11 -13.12 -17.65 7.03
C LEU A 11 -13.18 -16.36 7.88
N PRO A 12 -12.78 -16.40 9.16
CA PRO A 12 -12.80 -15.21 10.01
C PRO A 12 -11.70 -14.24 9.59
N THR A 13 -12.03 -12.96 9.49
CA THR A 13 -11.05 -11.90 9.30
C THR A 13 -10.38 -11.51 10.62
N LEU A 14 -9.19 -10.90 10.55
CA LEU A 14 -8.55 -10.33 11.74
C LEU A 14 -9.43 -9.24 12.38
N ALA A 15 -10.09 -8.42 11.55
CA ALA A 15 -10.99 -7.37 12.03
C ALA A 15 -12.19 -7.94 12.80
N GLU A 16 -12.80 -9.05 12.31
CA GLU A 16 -13.89 -9.73 13.04
C GLU A 16 -13.43 -10.25 14.40
N ARG A 17 -12.25 -10.87 14.47
CA ARG A 17 -11.69 -11.37 15.74
C ARG A 17 -11.42 -10.24 16.73
N LEU A 18 -10.78 -9.17 16.26
CA LEU A 18 -10.46 -8.01 17.10
C LEU A 18 -11.70 -7.24 17.54
N ALA A 19 -12.69 -7.05 16.65
CA ALA A 19 -13.98 -6.46 17.03
C ALA A 19 -14.68 -7.27 18.12
N SER A 20 -14.69 -8.60 18.02
CA SER A 20 -15.25 -9.51 19.03
C SER A 20 -14.48 -9.44 20.35
N ALA A 21 -13.21 -9.07 20.34
CA ALA A 21 -12.38 -8.83 21.52
C ALA A 21 -12.50 -7.40 22.09
N GLY A 22 -13.42 -6.58 21.56
CA GLY A 22 -13.70 -5.25 22.08
C GLY A 22 -12.86 -4.12 21.48
N TYR A 23 -12.13 -4.36 20.40
CA TYR A 23 -11.40 -3.31 19.70
C TYR A 23 -12.35 -2.42 18.88
N SER A 24 -12.05 -1.13 18.82
CA SER A 24 -12.57 -0.24 17.77
C SER A 24 -11.85 -0.50 16.47
N THR A 25 -12.57 -0.86 15.39
CA THR A 25 -11.97 -1.33 14.14
C THR A 25 -12.29 -0.41 12.98
N ALA A 26 -11.25 0.02 12.25
CA ALA A 26 -11.41 0.81 11.03
C ALA A 26 -10.49 0.33 9.92
N GLY A 27 -11.01 0.36 8.69
CA GLY A 27 -10.29 0.06 7.47
C GLY A 27 -10.41 1.21 6.46
N PHE A 28 -9.30 1.59 5.85
CA PHE A 28 -9.25 2.61 4.81
C PHE A 28 -8.48 2.06 3.62
N SER A 29 -9.09 2.08 2.45
CA SER A 29 -8.49 1.58 1.21
C SER A 29 -8.74 2.54 0.06
N ASN A 30 -7.73 2.75 -0.77
CA ASN A 30 -7.88 3.37 -2.08
C ASN A 30 -7.59 2.37 -3.22
N ASN A 31 -7.69 1.07 -2.92
CA ASN A 31 -7.49 -0.03 -3.86
C ASN A 31 -8.83 -0.70 -4.20
N PRO A 32 -9.24 -0.77 -5.47
CA PRO A 32 -10.52 -1.35 -5.86
C PRO A 32 -10.65 -2.85 -5.55
N TRP A 33 -9.54 -3.55 -5.35
CA TRP A 33 -9.54 -4.97 -4.96
C TRP A 33 -9.65 -5.19 -3.45
N VAL A 34 -9.42 -4.13 -2.65
CA VAL A 34 -9.58 -4.14 -1.19
C VAL A 34 -10.76 -3.25 -0.84
N ALA A 35 -11.96 -3.75 -1.05
CA ALA A 35 -13.21 -3.03 -1.03
C ALA A 35 -14.34 -3.83 -0.36
N GLU A 36 -15.44 -3.17 -0.05
CA GLU A 36 -16.59 -3.81 0.60
C GLU A 36 -17.14 -4.98 -0.22
N HIS A 37 -17.24 -4.82 -1.53
CA HIS A 37 -17.80 -5.84 -2.42
C HIS A 37 -16.96 -7.13 -2.50
N THR A 38 -15.67 -7.10 -2.09
CA THR A 38 -14.80 -8.28 -2.02
C THR A 38 -14.94 -9.05 -0.70
N GLY A 39 -15.70 -8.52 0.26
CA GLY A 39 -15.88 -9.11 1.58
C GLY A 39 -14.76 -8.79 2.57
N LEU A 40 -13.77 -7.99 2.18
CA LEU A 40 -12.64 -7.62 3.04
C LEU A 40 -13.01 -6.55 4.07
N ALA A 41 -14.18 -5.91 3.94
CA ALA A 41 -14.70 -4.96 4.93
C ALA A 41 -15.28 -5.62 6.20
N ARG A 42 -15.42 -6.96 6.22
CA ARG A 42 -16.00 -7.67 7.35
C ARG A 42 -15.20 -7.47 8.64
N GLY A 43 -15.91 -7.14 9.71
CA GLY A 43 -15.35 -6.91 11.04
C GLY A 43 -14.88 -5.48 11.29
N PHE A 44 -14.84 -4.63 10.28
CA PHE A 44 -14.59 -3.21 10.48
C PHE A 44 -15.91 -2.49 10.82
N GLN A 45 -15.92 -1.75 11.93
CA GLN A 45 -17.03 -0.86 12.32
C GLN A 45 -17.09 0.37 11.40
N ARG A 46 -15.95 0.79 10.86
CA ARG A 46 -15.84 1.78 9.81
C ARG A 46 -14.95 1.25 8.70
N PHE A 47 -15.47 1.18 7.49
CA PHE A 47 -14.70 0.86 6.31
C PHE A 47 -14.92 1.93 5.24
N VAL A 48 -13.84 2.43 4.65
CA VAL A 48 -13.89 3.45 3.60
C VAL A 48 -13.02 2.96 2.45
N ASP A 49 -13.67 2.62 1.35
CA ASP A 49 -13.03 2.27 0.08
C ASP A 49 -13.27 3.40 -0.92
N LYS A 50 -12.36 4.32 -0.99
CA LYS A 50 -12.41 5.41 -1.96
C LYS A 50 -11.30 5.21 -2.99
N TRP A 51 -11.64 4.49 -4.04
CA TRP A 51 -10.82 4.48 -5.23
C TRP A 51 -11.29 5.59 -6.15
N GLU A 52 -10.53 6.65 -6.25
CA GLU A 52 -10.71 7.71 -7.21
C GLU A 52 -9.75 7.49 -8.37
N LYS A 53 -10.22 7.76 -9.60
CA LYS A 53 -9.35 7.70 -10.77
C LYS A 53 -8.15 8.60 -10.53
N ARG A 54 -6.95 8.02 -10.58
CA ARG A 54 -5.70 8.73 -10.30
C ARG A 54 -5.59 9.99 -11.15
N GLU A 55 -5.82 11.12 -10.53
CA GLU A 55 -5.30 12.39 -10.96
C GLU A 55 -3.94 12.59 -10.30
N ARG A 56 -3.06 13.40 -10.89
CA ARG A 56 -1.77 13.70 -10.24
C ARG A 56 -2.04 14.31 -8.88
N TRP A 57 -1.62 13.58 -7.84
CA TRP A 57 -1.72 14.08 -6.47
C TRP A 57 -0.88 15.35 -6.32
N ASN A 58 -1.33 16.28 -5.50
CA ASN A 58 -0.49 17.39 -5.10
C ASN A 58 0.58 16.90 -4.12
N ASP A 59 1.63 17.70 -3.93
CA ASP A 59 2.81 17.34 -3.14
C ASP A 59 2.57 17.23 -1.64
N ALA A 60 1.39 17.61 -1.15
CA ALA A 60 1.05 17.64 0.27
C ALA A 60 0.37 16.32 0.70
N PRO A 61 1.08 15.39 1.37
CA PRO A 61 0.51 14.10 1.78
C PRO A 61 -0.68 14.26 2.72
N GLU A 62 -0.79 15.39 3.45
CA GLU A 62 -1.91 15.70 4.33
C GLU A 62 -3.24 15.87 3.59
N THR A 63 -3.19 16.17 2.30
CA THR A 63 -4.39 16.31 1.47
C THR A 63 -4.83 14.97 0.85
N HIS A 64 -4.03 13.91 0.99
CA HIS A 64 -4.37 12.59 0.50
C HIS A 64 -5.66 12.10 1.17
N PRO A 65 -6.68 11.64 0.41
CA PRO A 65 -8.00 11.28 0.96
C PRO A 65 -7.93 10.23 2.06
N THR A 66 -7.03 9.26 1.92
CA THR A 66 -6.82 8.23 2.96
C THR A 66 -6.26 8.82 4.24
N VAL A 67 -5.28 9.74 4.15
CA VAL A 67 -4.70 10.42 5.32
C VAL A 67 -5.77 11.23 6.05
N GLN A 68 -6.60 11.98 5.30
CA GLN A 68 -7.69 12.76 5.88
C GLN A 68 -8.71 11.87 6.58
N SER A 69 -9.09 10.75 5.96
CA SER A 69 -10.06 9.79 6.53
C SER A 69 -9.52 9.13 7.80
N VAL A 70 -8.23 8.74 7.81
CA VAL A 70 -7.57 8.18 9.00
C VAL A 70 -7.52 9.19 10.13
N ARG A 71 -7.10 10.44 9.86
CA ARG A 71 -7.04 11.49 10.87
C ARG A 71 -8.42 11.79 11.47
N ALA A 72 -9.44 11.92 10.62
CA ALA A 72 -10.81 12.14 11.08
C ALA A 72 -11.28 11.02 12.03
N TRP A 73 -11.04 9.76 11.68
CA TRP A 73 -11.42 8.64 12.53
C TRP A 73 -10.63 8.60 13.85
N LEU A 74 -9.33 8.85 13.82
CA LEU A 74 -8.50 8.93 15.03
C LEU A 74 -8.97 10.05 15.96
N ASP A 75 -9.39 11.19 15.41
CA ASP A 75 -9.94 12.31 16.18
C ASP A 75 -11.33 12.00 16.77
N GLU A 76 -12.21 11.37 15.99
CA GLU A 76 -13.54 10.96 16.43
C GLU A 76 -13.46 9.97 17.61
N THR A 77 -12.48 9.08 17.58
CA THR A 77 -12.34 7.99 18.56
C THR A 77 -11.31 8.26 19.67
N LYS A 78 -10.70 9.45 19.71
CA LYS A 78 -9.61 9.75 20.64
C LYS A 78 -9.95 9.63 22.12
N THR A 79 -11.21 9.78 22.48
CA THR A 79 -11.69 9.68 23.86
C THR A 79 -12.16 8.27 24.25
N GLU A 80 -12.17 7.33 23.30
CA GLU A 80 -12.54 5.96 23.59
C GLU A 80 -11.46 5.25 24.42
N ALA A 81 -11.86 4.60 25.49
CA ALA A 81 -10.96 3.81 26.32
C ALA A 81 -10.58 2.45 25.70
N LYS A 82 -11.23 2.08 24.59
CA LYS A 82 -11.01 0.81 23.89
C LYS A 82 -9.68 0.80 23.13
N PRO A 83 -9.01 -0.35 23.01
CA PRO A 83 -7.94 -0.51 22.03
C PRO A 83 -8.52 -0.39 20.62
N PHE A 84 -7.65 -0.12 19.64
CA PHE A 84 -8.09 0.02 18.26
C PHE A 84 -7.30 -0.88 17.31
N PHE A 85 -7.95 -1.24 16.20
CA PHE A 85 -7.33 -1.86 15.04
C PHE A 85 -7.57 -0.96 13.84
N LEU A 86 -6.49 -0.48 13.26
CA LEU A 86 -6.49 0.35 12.06
C LEU A 86 -5.80 -0.42 10.92
N PHE A 87 -6.53 -0.65 9.84
CA PHE A 87 -5.99 -1.18 8.60
C PHE A 87 -5.99 -0.09 7.53
N VAL A 88 -4.86 0.10 6.86
CA VAL A 88 -4.75 1.02 5.73
C VAL A 88 -4.14 0.29 4.55
N ASN A 89 -4.81 0.33 3.41
CA ASN A 89 -4.28 -0.16 2.15
C ASN A 89 -4.12 1.02 1.19
N LEU A 90 -2.89 1.22 0.71
CA LEU A 90 -2.55 2.23 -0.28
C LEU A 90 -2.28 1.54 -1.61
N ILE A 91 -2.90 2.03 -2.68
CA ILE A 91 -2.63 1.51 -4.03
C ILE A 91 -1.28 2.00 -4.55
N GLU A 92 -0.78 3.12 -4.03
CA GLU A 92 0.58 3.56 -4.29
C GLU A 92 1.59 2.54 -3.73
N PRO A 93 2.61 2.19 -4.48
CA PRO A 93 3.14 2.72 -5.75
C PRO A 93 2.70 1.96 -7.00
N HIS A 94 1.50 1.43 -7.10
CA HIS A 94 1.03 0.63 -8.23
C HIS A 94 0.99 1.42 -9.55
N MET A 95 1.31 0.79 -10.67
CA MET A 95 1.21 1.36 -12.02
C MET A 95 -0.24 1.82 -12.33
N PRO A 96 -0.44 2.93 -13.11
CA PRO A 96 0.57 3.75 -13.77
C PRO A 96 1.31 4.66 -12.80
N TYR A 97 2.64 4.75 -12.94
CA TYR A 97 3.45 5.59 -12.08
C TYR A 97 3.30 7.06 -12.45
N LEU A 98 2.56 7.79 -11.62
CA LEU A 98 2.26 9.21 -11.78
C LEU A 98 2.55 9.98 -10.48
N PRO A 99 3.77 9.87 -9.94
CA PRO A 99 4.10 10.55 -8.68
C PRO A 99 3.97 12.07 -8.82
N PRO A 100 3.76 12.80 -7.71
CA PRO A 100 3.96 14.24 -7.68
C PRO A 100 5.35 14.59 -8.23
N LEU A 101 5.48 15.65 -9.02
CA LEU A 101 6.73 16.00 -9.68
C LEU A 101 7.86 16.24 -8.68
N SER A 102 7.58 16.86 -7.53
CA SER A 102 8.56 17.04 -6.46
C SER A 102 9.08 15.73 -5.87
N ALA A 103 8.25 14.69 -5.86
CA ALA A 103 8.64 13.35 -5.41
C ALA A 103 9.49 12.62 -6.46
N ALA A 104 9.19 12.83 -7.75
CA ALA A 104 9.93 12.24 -8.85
C ALA A 104 11.27 12.96 -9.16
N ALA A 105 11.30 14.27 -9.01
CA ALA A 105 12.45 15.12 -9.42
C ALA A 105 13.83 14.63 -8.95
N PRO A 106 14.03 14.09 -7.74
CA PRO A 106 15.35 13.59 -7.32
C PRO A 106 15.88 12.40 -8.13
N PHE A 107 15.05 11.74 -8.91
CA PHE A 107 15.39 10.57 -9.72
C PHE A 107 15.57 10.90 -11.22
N PHE A 108 15.44 12.18 -11.59
CA PHE A 108 15.60 12.70 -12.95
C PHE A 108 16.51 13.94 -12.94
N ALA A 109 17.00 14.32 -14.11
CA ALA A 109 17.81 15.54 -14.23
C ALA A 109 16.99 16.83 -14.03
N SER A 110 15.65 16.76 -14.21
CA SER A 110 14.72 17.88 -13.97
C SER A 110 13.28 17.39 -13.78
N GLU A 111 12.43 18.25 -13.23
CA GLU A 111 10.97 17.99 -13.15
C GLU A 111 10.33 17.83 -14.54
N ASN A 112 10.83 18.58 -15.54
CA ASN A 112 10.36 18.45 -16.91
C ASN A 112 10.67 17.06 -17.49
N GLU A 113 11.83 16.50 -17.20
CA GLU A 113 12.18 15.15 -17.62
C GLU A 113 11.27 14.11 -16.95
N ALA A 114 11.03 14.23 -15.64
CA ALA A 114 10.10 13.38 -14.92
C ALA A 114 8.67 13.46 -15.50
N ALA A 115 8.19 14.67 -15.79
CA ALA A 115 6.89 14.88 -16.39
C ALA A 115 6.78 14.27 -17.79
N ASN A 116 7.83 14.41 -18.61
CA ASN A 116 7.89 13.83 -19.95
C ASN A 116 7.91 12.30 -19.90
N ALA A 117 8.67 11.71 -19.00
CA ALA A 117 8.69 10.26 -18.78
C ALA A 117 7.31 9.72 -18.39
N ALA A 118 6.65 10.33 -17.41
CA ALA A 118 5.32 9.92 -16.97
C ALA A 118 4.29 10.00 -18.12
N ASN A 119 4.29 11.10 -18.87
CA ASN A 119 3.39 11.27 -20.01
C ASN A 119 3.71 10.27 -21.14
N HIS A 120 4.99 10.01 -21.41
CA HIS A 120 5.43 9.05 -22.42
C HIS A 120 4.85 7.66 -22.15
N PHE A 121 4.99 7.14 -20.93
CA PHE A 121 4.46 5.81 -20.59
C PHE A 121 2.93 5.80 -20.52
N PHE A 122 2.29 6.86 -20.06
CA PHE A 122 0.85 6.96 -20.06
C PHE A 122 0.28 6.89 -21.49
N GLU A 123 0.85 7.64 -22.43
CA GLU A 123 0.40 7.64 -23.83
C GLU A 123 0.73 6.33 -24.55
N ARG A 124 1.95 5.80 -24.37
CA ARG A 124 2.37 4.52 -24.98
C ARG A 124 1.58 3.32 -24.45
N GLY A 125 1.09 3.40 -23.21
CA GLY A 125 0.26 2.34 -22.62
C GLY A 125 -1.12 2.20 -23.23
N LYS A 126 -1.62 3.21 -23.93
CA LYS A 126 -2.97 3.17 -24.52
C LYS A 126 -3.06 2.15 -25.67
N PRO A 127 -4.20 1.43 -25.82
CA PRO A 127 -5.38 1.45 -24.92
C PRO A 127 -5.29 0.44 -23.76
N PHE A 128 -4.32 -0.48 -23.76
CA PHE A 128 -4.31 -1.67 -22.89
C PHE A 128 -3.30 -1.59 -21.73
N GLY A 129 -2.56 -0.49 -21.61
CA GLY A 129 -1.50 -0.34 -20.62
C GLY A 129 -0.14 -0.88 -21.09
N VAL A 130 0.92 -0.36 -20.49
CA VAL A 130 2.32 -0.69 -20.84
C VAL A 130 2.60 -2.19 -20.64
N VAL A 131 2.11 -2.75 -19.55
CA VAL A 131 2.31 -4.18 -19.20
C VAL A 131 1.74 -5.11 -20.26
N ALA A 132 0.46 -4.93 -20.61
CA ALA A 132 -0.19 -5.79 -21.59
C ALA A 132 0.51 -5.72 -22.96
N ARG A 133 0.86 -4.53 -23.41
CA ARG A 133 1.56 -4.32 -24.69
C ARG A 133 2.97 -4.89 -24.70
N HIS A 134 3.69 -4.80 -23.57
CA HIS A 134 5.00 -5.41 -23.44
C HIS A 134 4.93 -6.93 -23.65
N TYR A 135 4.03 -7.62 -22.94
CA TYR A 135 3.87 -9.08 -23.04
C TYR A 135 3.27 -9.54 -24.38
N GLN A 136 2.56 -8.68 -25.10
CA GLN A 136 2.10 -8.94 -26.47
C GLN A 136 3.22 -8.77 -27.50
N GLY A 137 4.37 -8.22 -27.12
CA GLY A 137 5.48 -7.93 -28.02
C GLY A 137 5.31 -6.62 -28.80
N ASP A 138 4.24 -5.86 -28.53
CA ASP A 138 3.93 -4.61 -29.23
C ASP A 138 4.67 -3.39 -28.67
N LEU A 139 5.33 -3.55 -27.52
CA LEU A 139 6.04 -2.49 -26.84
C LEU A 139 7.41 -2.98 -26.34
N PRO A 140 8.39 -3.07 -27.23
CA PRO A 140 9.78 -3.26 -26.80
C PRO A 140 10.23 -2.02 -26.03
N LEU A 141 10.77 -2.22 -24.83
CA LEU A 141 11.30 -1.15 -23.99
C LEU A 141 12.82 -1.06 -24.17
N LEU A 142 13.32 0.14 -24.40
CA LEU A 142 14.72 0.46 -24.44
C LEU A 142 15.31 0.49 -23.02
N LYS A 143 16.64 0.41 -22.91
CA LYS A 143 17.33 0.46 -21.62
C LYS A 143 17.00 1.73 -20.83
N GLU A 144 16.93 2.86 -21.51
CA GLU A 144 16.62 4.16 -20.93
C GLU A 144 15.17 4.23 -20.46
N GLU A 145 14.26 3.53 -21.12
CA GLU A 145 12.85 3.44 -20.74
C GLU A 145 12.64 2.58 -19.49
N TRP A 146 13.41 1.49 -19.36
CA TRP A 146 13.43 0.70 -18.11
C TRP A 146 13.90 1.55 -16.93
N ALA A 147 15.00 2.29 -17.08
CA ALA A 147 15.51 3.17 -16.05
C ALA A 147 14.52 4.30 -15.69
N ALA A 148 13.81 4.84 -16.68
CA ALA A 148 12.80 5.87 -16.46
C ALA A 148 11.57 5.32 -15.71
N LEU A 149 11.12 4.09 -16.00
CA LEU A 149 10.03 3.43 -15.23
C LEU A 149 10.44 3.20 -13.79
N GLU A 150 11.65 2.70 -13.53
CA GLU A 150 12.18 2.51 -12.19
C GLU A 150 12.29 3.84 -11.43
N SER A 151 12.72 4.92 -12.10
CA SER A 151 12.80 6.26 -11.54
C SER A 151 11.42 6.83 -11.17
N LEU A 152 10.42 6.62 -12.02
CA LEU A 152 9.04 7.00 -11.70
C LEU A 152 8.48 6.21 -10.50
N TYR A 153 8.74 4.91 -10.44
CA TYR A 153 8.38 4.07 -9.31
C TYR A 153 9.07 4.51 -8.02
N ALA A 154 10.34 4.89 -8.08
CA ALA A 154 11.04 5.45 -6.93
C ALA A 154 10.40 6.77 -6.44
N GLY A 155 9.90 7.59 -7.37
CA GLY A 155 9.10 8.77 -7.06
C GLY A 155 7.78 8.42 -6.33
N GLU A 156 7.09 7.38 -6.80
CA GLU A 156 5.89 6.86 -6.12
C GLU A 156 6.21 6.35 -4.71
N LEU A 157 7.30 5.59 -4.54
CA LEU A 157 7.73 5.11 -3.22
C LEU A 157 8.05 6.26 -2.27
N ARG A 158 8.71 7.31 -2.76
CA ARG A 158 8.98 8.51 -1.97
C ARG A 158 7.70 9.21 -1.52
N TYR A 159 6.72 9.29 -2.40
CA TYR A 159 5.42 9.86 -2.06
C TYR A 159 4.66 8.99 -1.07
N THR A 160 4.63 7.68 -1.29
CA THR A 160 4.03 6.69 -0.37
C THR A 160 4.66 6.78 1.03
N ASP A 161 6.00 6.91 1.13
CA ASP A 161 6.67 7.13 2.42
C ASP A 161 6.16 8.38 3.13
N SER A 162 5.89 9.45 2.40
CA SER A 162 5.34 10.68 2.98
C SER A 162 3.89 10.48 3.51
N ILE A 163 3.06 9.72 2.79
CA ILE A 163 1.71 9.34 3.22
C ILE A 163 1.77 8.47 4.49
N VAL A 164 2.61 7.44 4.47
CA VAL A 164 2.81 6.54 5.62
C VAL A 164 3.28 7.34 6.84
N ARG A 165 4.23 8.25 6.66
CA ARG A 165 4.72 9.14 7.72
C ARG A 165 3.60 9.99 8.32
N ALA A 166 2.73 10.56 7.49
CA ALA A 166 1.60 11.37 7.95
C ALA A 166 0.57 10.52 8.74
N ILE A 167 0.32 9.29 8.33
CA ILE A 167 -0.57 8.35 9.03
C ILE A 167 0.04 7.93 10.37
N VAL A 168 1.30 7.51 10.36
CA VAL A 168 2.02 7.09 11.57
C VAL A 168 2.10 8.23 12.59
N ALA A 169 2.39 9.46 12.15
CA ALA A 169 2.39 10.63 13.02
C ALA A 169 1.01 10.89 13.65
N ALA A 170 -0.07 10.67 12.91
CA ALA A 170 -1.43 10.79 13.45
C ALA A 170 -1.75 9.72 14.50
N VAL A 171 -1.28 8.48 14.29
CA VAL A 171 -1.38 7.40 15.29
C VAL A 171 -0.58 7.74 16.54
N ASP A 172 0.65 8.22 16.40
CA ASP A 172 1.52 8.57 17.52
C ASP A 172 1.00 9.75 18.35
N ALA A 173 0.30 10.68 17.71
CA ALA A 173 -0.37 11.79 18.38
C ALA A 173 -1.58 11.36 19.22
N ARG A 174 -2.13 10.16 18.99
CA ARG A 174 -3.21 9.61 19.79
C ARG A 174 -2.68 9.15 21.15
N ALA A 175 -3.50 9.31 22.21
CA ALA A 175 -3.19 8.75 23.51
C ALA A 175 -2.90 7.24 23.39
N LYS A 176 -1.75 6.78 23.88
CA LYS A 176 -1.21 5.42 23.74
C LYS A 176 -0.68 5.06 22.33
N GLY A 177 -0.32 6.05 21.50
CA GLY A 177 0.32 5.80 20.20
C GLY A 177 1.62 4.98 20.32
N GLU A 178 2.42 5.22 21.37
CA GLU A 178 3.65 4.46 21.68
C GLU A 178 3.39 2.99 22.03
N ASP A 179 2.21 2.64 22.55
CA ASP A 179 1.79 1.27 22.85
C ASP A 179 1.17 0.56 21.63
N THR A 180 1.22 1.18 20.46
CA THR A 180 0.63 0.64 19.25
C THR A 180 1.64 -0.22 18.48
N LEU A 181 1.26 -1.48 18.22
CA LEU A 181 1.99 -2.35 17.31
C LEU A 181 1.66 -1.96 15.87
N VAL A 182 2.67 -1.58 15.11
CA VAL A 182 2.55 -1.13 13.72
C VAL A 182 3.31 -2.10 12.81
N PHE A 183 2.62 -2.58 11.78
CA PHE A 183 3.22 -3.31 10.66
C PHE A 183 3.15 -2.45 9.40
N LEU A 184 4.24 -2.37 8.65
CA LEU A 184 4.28 -1.87 7.29
C LEU A 184 4.71 -3.01 6.39
N VAL A 185 3.84 -3.37 5.46
CA VAL A 185 4.05 -4.52 4.57
C VAL A 185 3.67 -4.17 3.14
N SER A 186 4.32 -4.81 2.16
CA SER A 186 3.87 -4.85 0.77
C SER A 186 3.32 -6.23 0.45
N ASP A 187 2.27 -6.30 -0.36
CA ASP A 187 1.65 -7.55 -0.81
C ASP A 187 2.49 -8.27 -1.88
N HIS A 188 3.18 -7.51 -2.74
CA HIS A 188 4.13 -7.98 -3.73
C HIS A 188 5.18 -6.91 -4.00
N GLY A 189 6.20 -7.26 -4.76
CA GLY A 189 7.19 -6.34 -5.30
C GLY A 189 6.85 -5.91 -6.73
N GLU A 190 7.89 -5.48 -7.48
CA GLU A 190 7.73 -4.95 -8.85
C GLU A 190 8.99 -5.25 -9.67
N SER A 191 8.84 -5.55 -10.96
CA SER A 191 9.94 -5.86 -11.87
C SER A 191 10.13 -4.78 -12.93
N PHE A 192 11.38 -4.43 -13.17
CA PHE A 192 11.82 -3.41 -14.13
C PHE A 192 12.85 -3.98 -15.12
N GLY A 193 12.49 -5.09 -15.79
CA GLY A 193 13.35 -5.77 -16.73
C GLY A 193 14.02 -7.02 -16.17
N ASP A 194 13.80 -7.37 -14.91
CA ASP A 194 14.29 -8.61 -14.31
C ASP A 194 13.78 -9.81 -15.13
N HIS A 195 14.70 -10.59 -15.69
CA HIS A 195 14.38 -11.69 -16.60
C HIS A 195 13.48 -11.32 -17.79
N GLY A 196 13.46 -10.06 -18.21
CA GLY A 196 12.60 -9.53 -19.27
C GLY A 196 11.17 -9.24 -18.83
N HIS A 197 10.89 -9.26 -17.53
CA HIS A 197 9.56 -9.01 -16.99
C HIS A 197 9.34 -7.55 -16.61
N ILE A 198 8.09 -7.12 -16.69
CA ILE A 198 7.61 -5.81 -16.24
C ILE A 198 6.44 -6.02 -15.25
N SER A 199 6.36 -5.15 -14.24
CA SER A 199 5.28 -5.21 -13.25
C SER A 199 5.38 -6.51 -12.41
N HIS A 200 4.29 -6.92 -11.80
CA HIS A 200 4.20 -8.06 -10.89
C HIS A 200 3.36 -9.22 -11.44
N ASN A 201 2.97 -9.14 -12.71
CA ASN A 201 2.12 -10.15 -13.34
C ASN A 201 2.96 -11.30 -13.93
N PHE A 202 2.39 -12.49 -13.94
CA PHE A 202 2.84 -13.68 -14.69
C PHE A 202 4.18 -14.32 -14.28
N HIS A 203 4.82 -13.90 -13.18
CA HIS A 203 6.07 -14.50 -12.70
C HIS A 203 6.23 -14.38 -11.17
N LEU A 204 7.13 -15.21 -10.62
CA LEU A 204 7.43 -15.29 -9.18
C LEU A 204 8.95 -15.12 -8.93
N CYS A 205 9.55 -14.12 -9.56
CA CYS A 205 10.94 -13.76 -9.31
C CYS A 205 11.09 -13.04 -7.95
N ASP A 206 12.31 -13.02 -7.42
CA ASP A 206 12.63 -12.35 -6.14
C ASP A 206 12.18 -10.89 -6.13
N SER A 207 12.25 -10.18 -7.27
CA SER A 207 11.74 -8.83 -7.43
C SER A 207 10.25 -8.67 -7.07
N ASN A 208 9.47 -9.76 -7.18
CA ASN A 208 8.04 -9.76 -6.86
C ASN A 208 7.70 -10.38 -5.50
N VAL A 209 8.44 -11.42 -5.08
CA VAL A 209 8.07 -12.17 -3.87
C VAL A 209 8.82 -11.70 -2.62
N ARG A 210 9.95 -11.02 -2.78
CA ARG A 210 10.72 -10.47 -1.67
C ARG A 210 10.23 -9.07 -1.34
N VAL A 211 9.31 -8.99 -0.40
CA VAL A 211 8.61 -7.74 -0.03
C VAL A 211 9.15 -7.11 1.25
N ALA A 212 8.85 -5.83 1.43
CA ALA A 212 9.12 -5.14 2.68
C ALA A 212 8.19 -5.68 3.79
N LEU A 213 8.77 -5.97 4.95
CA LEU A 213 8.05 -6.28 6.19
C LEU A 213 8.78 -5.57 7.33
N LEU A 214 8.20 -4.50 7.83
CA LEU A 214 8.72 -3.74 8.96
C LEU A 214 7.69 -3.75 10.08
N ALA A 215 8.19 -3.76 11.31
CA ALA A 215 7.34 -3.69 12.49
C ALA A 215 7.97 -2.79 13.56
N ARG A 216 7.12 -2.10 14.32
CA ARG A 216 7.51 -1.39 15.54
C ARG A 216 6.42 -1.50 16.59
N GLY A 217 6.78 -1.35 17.84
CA GLY A 217 5.86 -1.31 18.97
C GLY A 217 6.34 -2.13 20.15
N PRO A 218 5.46 -2.36 21.13
CA PRO A 218 5.80 -3.11 22.32
C PRO A 218 6.39 -4.49 22.00
N GLY A 219 7.51 -4.82 22.65
CA GLY A 219 8.18 -6.09 22.49
C GLY A 219 9.09 -6.19 21.25
N ILE A 220 9.18 -5.16 20.40
CA ILE A 220 10.06 -5.16 19.23
C ILE A 220 11.29 -4.31 19.52
N ALA A 221 12.47 -4.92 19.46
CA ALA A 221 13.73 -4.21 19.68
C ALA A 221 14.03 -3.26 18.51
N ALA A 222 14.41 -2.03 18.83
CA ALA A 222 14.78 -1.03 17.81
C ALA A 222 16.00 -1.49 17.02
N GLY A 223 15.95 -1.37 15.69
CA GLY A 223 17.03 -1.75 14.78
C GLY A 223 17.23 -3.26 14.62
N ALA A 224 16.38 -4.10 15.22
CA ALA A 224 16.44 -5.55 15.01
C ALA A 224 16.23 -5.90 13.53
N ARG A 225 16.97 -6.90 13.07
CA ARG A 225 16.81 -7.50 11.74
C ARG A 225 16.57 -8.99 11.90
N GLU A 226 15.45 -9.48 11.39
CA GLU A 226 15.15 -10.90 11.32
C GLU A 226 15.60 -11.43 9.96
N THR A 227 16.32 -12.53 9.95
CA THR A 227 16.84 -13.18 8.73
C THR A 227 16.11 -14.46 8.37
N LYS A 228 15.23 -14.93 9.26
CA LYS A 228 14.37 -16.08 8.98
C LYS A 228 13.30 -15.70 7.96
N LEU A 229 12.86 -16.68 7.22
CA LEU A 229 11.75 -16.51 6.30
C LEU A 229 10.49 -16.12 7.07
N ALA A 230 9.84 -15.05 6.59
CA ALA A 230 8.55 -14.60 7.07
C ALA A 230 7.64 -14.37 5.86
N GLN A 231 6.34 -14.47 6.06
CA GLN A 231 5.33 -14.25 5.02
C GLN A 231 4.19 -13.38 5.55
N LEU A 232 3.38 -12.83 4.66
CA LEU A 232 2.29 -11.93 5.03
C LEU A 232 1.27 -12.60 5.97
N ALA A 233 1.08 -13.92 5.88
CA ALA A 233 0.22 -14.66 6.78
C ALA A 233 0.69 -14.59 8.25
N ASP A 234 1.99 -14.39 8.50
CA ASP A 234 2.53 -14.28 9.86
C ASP A 234 2.08 -12.97 10.54
N VAL A 235 1.73 -11.94 9.78
CA VAL A 235 1.19 -10.69 10.32
C VAL A 235 -0.15 -10.93 11.04
N TYR A 236 -1.03 -11.75 10.44
CA TYR A 236 -2.31 -12.10 11.06
C TYR A 236 -2.12 -12.79 12.40
N THR A 237 -1.29 -13.84 12.43
CA THR A 237 -1.05 -14.63 13.64
C THR A 237 -0.33 -13.83 14.72
N THR A 238 0.64 -12.99 14.32
CA THR A 238 1.37 -12.11 15.24
C THR A 238 0.46 -11.05 15.85
N ALA A 239 -0.38 -10.40 15.04
CA ALA A 239 -1.33 -9.41 15.53
C ALA A 239 -2.38 -10.03 16.46
N ALA A 240 -2.90 -11.21 16.11
CA ALA A 240 -3.84 -11.95 16.94
C ALA A 240 -3.21 -12.33 18.30
N ALA A 241 -1.97 -12.85 18.28
CA ALA A 241 -1.23 -13.20 19.50
C ALA A 241 -0.95 -11.97 20.39
N ALA A 242 -0.54 -10.85 19.80
CA ALA A 242 -0.33 -9.59 20.52
C ALA A 242 -1.62 -9.06 21.18
N ALA A 243 -2.78 -9.35 20.59
CA ALA A 243 -4.09 -9.04 21.15
C ALA A 243 -4.62 -10.10 22.14
N GLY A 244 -3.84 -11.15 22.44
CA GLY A 244 -4.26 -12.24 23.32
C GLY A 244 -5.31 -13.18 22.73
N LEU A 245 -5.38 -13.27 21.39
CA LEU A 245 -6.38 -14.06 20.63
C LEU A 245 -5.79 -15.34 20.01
N ALA A 246 -4.65 -15.77 20.43
CA ALA A 246 -3.97 -16.96 19.92
C ALA A 246 -4.64 -18.25 20.41
#